data_2bf922c7cd14181322eadf93f79ecf87
#
_entry.id   2bf922c7cd14181322eadf93f79ecf87
#
_cell.length_a   1.000
_cell.length_b   1.000
_cell.length_c   1.000
_cell.angle_alpha   90.00
_cell.angle_beta   90.00
_cell.angle_gamma   90.00
#
_symmetry.space_group_name_H-M   'P 1'
#
loop_
_entity.id
_entity.type
_entity.pdbx_description
1 polymer ?
#
loop_
_entity_poly.entity_id
_entity_poly.type
_entity_poly.pdbx_seq_one_letter_code
_entity_poly.pdbx_strand_id
1 'polypeptide(L)'
;MNKTVEIRWHGRGGQGAKTAALLLADVAFKTGKYVQGFPEYGPERMGAPITAYNRISDEPITVHSNIYEPDYVVVVDESLLETIDVTKGLKKDGAVIINSERSKEELREHLHGYEGAVYTAVSYTHLRAHETDQYL
;
A
#
# COMPACT_ATOMS: atom_id res chain seq x y z
N MET A 1 -15.53 3.07 20.55
CA MET A 1 -15.74 2.55 19.21
C MET A 1 -14.45 1.95 18.67
N ASN A 2 -14.53 0.71 18.24
CA ASN A 2 -13.36 0.02 17.73
C ASN A 2 -12.96 0.57 16.36
N LYS A 3 -11.73 1.00 16.23
CA LYS A 3 -11.21 1.49 14.95
C LYS A 3 -10.13 0.55 14.45
N THR A 4 -10.42 -0.11 13.37
CA THR A 4 -9.44 -0.94 12.67
C THR A 4 -9.22 -0.33 11.30
N VAL A 5 -7.96 -0.11 10.95
CA VAL A 5 -7.58 0.40 9.65
C VAL A 5 -6.94 -0.74 8.86
N GLU A 6 -7.39 -0.93 7.63
CA GLU A 6 -6.90 -1.99 6.77
C GLU A 6 -6.27 -1.39 5.53
N ILE A 7 -5.07 -1.83 5.21
CA ILE A 7 -4.27 -1.29 4.10
C ILE A 7 -3.83 -2.43 3.21
N ARG A 8 -3.98 -2.23 1.90
CA ARG A 8 -3.49 -3.17 0.89
C ARG A 8 -2.37 -2.49 0.09
N TRP A 9 -1.25 -3.18 -0.03
CA TRP A 9 -0.09 -2.71 -0.76
C TRP A 9 0.01 -3.47 -2.08
N HIS A 10 0.19 -2.74 -3.17
CA HIS A 10 0.43 -3.32 -4.49
C HIS A 10 1.81 -2.93 -4.96
N GLY A 11 2.58 -3.92 -5.38
CA GLY A 11 3.91 -3.70 -5.94
C GLY A 11 4.34 -4.89 -6.78
N ARG A 12 5.61 -4.90 -7.16
CA ARG A 12 6.19 -6.04 -7.86
C ARG A 12 7.25 -6.68 -6.98
N GLY A 13 7.49 -7.95 -7.17
CA GLY A 13 8.52 -8.66 -6.43
C GLY A 13 9.85 -7.93 -6.53
N GLY A 14 10.54 -7.78 -5.40
CA GLY A 14 11.81 -7.08 -5.34
C GLY A 14 11.75 -5.58 -5.13
N GLN A 15 10.55 -4.99 -5.05
CA GLN A 15 10.41 -3.53 -4.91
C GLN A 15 10.17 -3.06 -3.48
N GLY A 16 10.10 -3.97 -2.54
CA GLY A 16 9.99 -3.60 -1.14
C GLY A 16 8.58 -3.36 -0.62
N ALA A 17 7.53 -3.71 -1.37
CA ALA A 17 6.16 -3.56 -0.87
C ALA A 17 5.94 -4.39 0.39
N LYS A 18 6.42 -5.62 0.39
CA LYS A 18 6.34 -6.51 1.55
C LYS A 18 7.12 -5.95 2.73
N THR A 19 8.33 -5.44 2.47
CA THR A 19 9.16 -4.82 3.49
C THR A 19 8.49 -3.57 4.05
N ALA A 20 7.88 -2.76 3.19
CA ALA A 20 7.18 -1.56 3.62
C ALA A 20 6.01 -1.89 4.54
N ALA A 21 5.24 -2.93 4.19
CA ALA A 21 4.12 -3.36 5.04
C ALA A 21 4.61 -3.82 6.40
N LEU A 22 5.71 -4.58 6.45
CA LEU A 22 6.28 -5.04 7.72
C LEU A 22 6.84 -3.87 8.54
N LEU A 23 7.44 -2.89 7.87
CA LEU A 23 7.97 -1.72 8.55
C LEU A 23 6.85 -0.87 9.15
N LEU A 24 5.75 -0.68 8.42
CA LEU A 24 4.61 0.04 8.95
C LEU A 24 4.03 -0.66 10.17
N ALA A 25 3.95 -2.00 10.12
CA ALA A 25 3.48 -2.77 11.27
C ALA A 25 4.38 -2.54 12.49
N ASP A 26 5.69 -2.53 12.30
CA ASP A 26 6.64 -2.31 13.39
C ASP A 26 6.47 -0.91 14.00
N VAL A 27 6.35 0.10 13.15
CA VAL A 27 6.15 1.47 13.64
C VAL A 27 4.83 1.60 14.41
N ALA A 28 3.76 1.03 13.87
CA ALA A 28 2.47 1.09 14.54
C ALA A 28 2.50 0.37 15.88
N PHE A 29 3.17 -0.78 15.95
CA PHE A 29 3.31 -1.52 17.18
C PHE A 29 4.03 -0.68 18.24
N LYS A 30 5.09 0.03 17.84
CA LYS A 30 5.85 0.88 18.76
C LYS A 30 5.06 2.07 19.28
N THR A 31 3.98 2.45 18.60
CA THR A 31 3.10 3.51 19.07
C THR A 31 1.96 2.99 19.92
N GLY A 32 1.96 1.71 20.27
CA GLY A 32 0.97 1.12 21.15
C GLY A 32 -0.23 0.51 20.45
N LYS A 33 -0.18 0.37 19.13
CA LYS A 33 -1.27 -0.24 18.38
C LYS A 33 -1.10 -1.76 18.28
N TYR A 34 -2.21 -2.43 18.04
CA TYR A 34 -2.18 -3.84 17.66
C TYR A 34 -2.11 -3.92 16.15
N VAL A 35 -1.23 -4.77 15.63
CA VAL A 35 -0.96 -4.79 14.20
C VAL A 35 -0.86 -6.21 13.67
N GLN A 36 -1.24 -6.35 12.39
CA GLN A 36 -0.94 -7.53 11.59
C GLN A 36 -0.31 -7.05 10.32
N GLY A 37 0.72 -7.73 9.86
CA GLY A 37 1.32 -7.47 8.55
C GLY A 37 1.54 -8.83 7.90
N PHE A 38 1.02 -9.01 6.69
CA PHE A 38 1.14 -10.30 6.03
C PHE A 38 1.14 -10.13 4.50
N PRO A 39 1.91 -10.96 3.79
CA PRO A 39 1.85 -10.97 2.34
C PRO A 39 0.70 -11.83 1.87
N GLU A 40 0.30 -11.64 0.63
CA GLU A 40 -0.58 -12.59 -0.01
C GLU A 40 0.26 -13.78 -0.44
N TYR A 41 -0.16 -14.97 -0.02
CA TYR A 41 0.60 -16.18 -0.31
C TYR A 41 0.43 -16.62 -1.75
N GLY A 42 1.52 -16.96 -2.39
CA GLY A 42 1.57 -17.43 -3.76
C GLY A 42 3.01 -17.43 -4.24
N PRO A 43 3.27 -17.97 -5.45
CA PRO A 43 4.64 -17.96 -5.97
C PRO A 43 5.08 -16.50 -6.19
N GLU A 44 6.20 -16.15 -5.56
CA GLU A 44 6.79 -14.82 -5.68
C GLU A 44 7.93 -14.87 -6.66
N ARG A 45 7.90 -13.99 -7.66
CA ARG A 45 8.96 -13.86 -8.64
C ARG A 45 9.36 -12.40 -8.75
N MET A 46 10.63 -12.17 -9.05
CA MET A 46 11.12 -10.82 -9.31
C MET A 46 10.31 -10.21 -10.44
N GLY A 47 9.76 -9.02 -10.20
CA GLY A 47 8.96 -8.29 -11.17
C GLY A 47 7.51 -8.69 -11.27
N ALA A 48 7.10 -9.82 -10.71
CA ALA A 48 5.69 -10.23 -10.73
C ALA A 48 4.87 -9.39 -9.74
N PRO A 49 3.59 -9.13 -10.04
CA PRO A 49 2.74 -8.40 -9.10
C PRO A 49 2.63 -9.13 -7.77
N ILE A 50 2.77 -8.40 -6.67
CA ILE A 50 2.59 -8.93 -5.32
C ILE A 50 1.67 -8.00 -4.54
N THR A 51 1.05 -8.58 -3.52
CA THR A 51 0.16 -7.85 -2.63
C THR A 51 0.56 -8.14 -1.19
N ALA A 52 0.52 -7.11 -0.36
CA ALA A 52 0.75 -7.26 1.08
C ALA A 52 -0.30 -6.47 1.83
N TYR A 53 -0.49 -6.78 3.10
CA TYR A 53 -1.58 -6.22 3.87
C TYR A 53 -1.13 -5.78 5.25
N ASN A 54 -1.77 -4.73 5.76
CA ASN A 54 -1.68 -4.35 7.16
C ASN A 54 -3.07 -4.23 7.74
N ARG A 55 -3.21 -4.66 8.99
CA ARG A 55 -4.40 -4.40 9.79
C ARG A 55 -3.92 -3.79 11.09
N ILE A 56 -4.39 -2.58 11.39
CA ILE A 56 -3.93 -1.80 12.54
C ILE A 56 -5.16 -1.44 13.39
N SER A 57 -5.10 -1.69 14.69
CA SER A 57 -6.25 -1.47 15.55
C SER A 57 -5.84 -0.95 16.92
N ASP A 58 -6.76 -0.21 17.55
CA ASP A 58 -6.60 0.23 18.94
C ASP A 58 -6.85 -0.90 19.92
N GLU A 59 -7.47 -1.97 19.47
CA GLU A 59 -7.82 -3.13 20.32
C GLU A 59 -7.20 -4.40 19.75
N PRO A 60 -7.09 -5.46 20.56
CA PRO A 60 -6.54 -6.72 20.07
C PRO A 60 -7.28 -7.22 18.82
N ILE A 61 -6.50 -7.68 17.86
CA ILE A 61 -7.03 -8.14 16.58
C ILE A 61 -7.28 -9.63 16.66
N THR A 62 -8.55 -10.03 16.50
CA THR A 62 -8.94 -11.43 16.54
C THR A 62 -9.26 -12.00 15.17
N VAL A 63 -9.32 -11.14 14.15
CA VAL A 63 -9.63 -11.54 12.78
C VAL A 63 -8.35 -12.01 12.10
N HIS A 64 -8.43 -13.15 11.40
CA HIS A 64 -7.29 -13.71 10.68
C HIS A 64 -7.55 -13.87 9.19
N SER A 65 -8.67 -13.34 8.71
CA SER A 65 -9.01 -13.41 7.29
C SER A 65 -8.21 -12.38 6.48
N ASN A 66 -8.19 -12.58 5.16
CA ASN A 66 -7.64 -11.60 4.25
C ASN A 66 -8.43 -10.29 4.31
N ILE A 67 -7.84 -9.24 3.77
CA ILE A 67 -8.48 -7.93 3.72
C ILE A 67 -9.13 -7.78 2.35
N TYR A 68 -10.46 -7.72 2.33
CA TYR A 68 -11.24 -7.63 1.09
C TYR A 68 -11.73 -6.23 0.80
N GLU A 69 -11.89 -5.40 1.84
CA GLU A 69 -12.38 -4.03 1.70
C GLU A 69 -11.44 -3.07 2.44
N PRO A 70 -10.27 -2.81 1.89
CA PRO A 70 -9.30 -1.95 2.57
C PRO A 70 -9.79 -0.52 2.70
N ASP A 71 -9.29 0.16 3.72
CA ASP A 71 -9.49 1.60 3.89
C ASP A 71 -8.54 2.39 3.02
N TYR A 72 -7.33 1.86 2.81
CA TYR A 72 -6.31 2.50 1.99
C TYR A 72 -5.65 1.49 1.08
N VAL A 73 -5.29 1.95 -0.11
CA VAL A 73 -4.50 1.17 -1.06
C VAL A 73 -3.24 1.96 -1.36
N VAL A 74 -2.09 1.32 -1.27
CA VAL A 74 -0.81 1.92 -1.63
C VAL A 74 -0.26 1.21 -2.84
N VAL A 75 0.07 1.96 -3.89
CA VAL A 75 0.62 1.41 -5.12
C VAL A 75 2.08 1.84 -5.23
N VAL A 76 2.97 0.88 -5.09
CA VAL A 76 4.41 1.13 -5.11
C VAL A 76 4.93 1.28 -6.55
N ASP A 77 4.31 0.57 -7.49
CA ASP A 77 4.67 0.61 -8.91
C ASP A 77 3.45 0.99 -9.74
N GLU A 78 3.48 2.19 -10.30
CA GLU A 78 2.34 2.72 -11.05
C GLU A 78 2.01 1.94 -12.33
N SER A 79 2.97 1.16 -12.85
CA SER A 79 2.70 0.34 -14.02
C SER A 79 1.61 -0.71 -13.76
N LEU A 80 1.36 -1.05 -12.49
CA LEU A 80 0.31 -2.00 -12.13
C LEU A 80 -1.08 -1.45 -12.42
N LEU A 81 -1.24 -0.14 -12.52
CA LEU A 81 -2.55 0.47 -12.80
C LEU A 81 -3.11 0.03 -14.15
N GLU A 82 -2.25 -0.36 -15.09
CA GLU A 82 -2.66 -0.77 -16.41
C GLU A 82 -3.09 -2.24 -16.49
N THR A 83 -2.69 -3.04 -15.52
CA THR A 83 -2.95 -4.48 -15.55
C THR A 83 -3.83 -4.97 -14.42
N ILE A 84 -3.97 -4.21 -13.35
CA ILE A 84 -4.69 -4.60 -12.15
C ILE A 84 -5.63 -3.47 -11.72
N ASP A 85 -6.84 -3.83 -11.31
CA ASP A 85 -7.71 -2.87 -10.65
C ASP A 85 -7.32 -2.76 -9.19
N VAL A 86 -6.45 -1.80 -8.88
CA VAL A 86 -5.95 -1.61 -7.51
C VAL A 86 -7.02 -1.06 -6.57
N THR A 87 -8.14 -0.58 -7.11
CA THR A 87 -9.24 -0.03 -6.30
C THR A 87 -10.29 -1.06 -5.95
N LYS A 88 -10.13 -2.31 -6.40
CA LYS A 88 -11.12 -3.34 -6.15
C LYS A 88 -11.33 -3.53 -4.65
N GLY A 89 -12.57 -3.39 -4.21
CA GLY A 89 -12.94 -3.54 -2.82
C GLY A 89 -12.63 -2.34 -1.94
N LEU A 90 -11.93 -1.35 -2.45
CA LEU A 90 -11.59 -0.16 -1.68
C LEU A 90 -12.86 0.59 -1.28
N LYS A 91 -12.94 0.98 -0.01
CA LYS A 91 -14.10 1.72 0.50
C LYS A 91 -14.22 3.08 -0.17
N LYS A 92 -15.47 3.55 -0.32
CA LYS A 92 -15.74 4.82 -0.98
C LYS A 92 -15.09 6.00 -0.28
N ASP A 93 -15.01 5.94 1.03
CA ASP A 93 -14.38 6.99 1.84
C ASP A 93 -12.91 6.72 2.13
N GLY A 94 -12.35 5.75 1.43
CA GLY A 94 -10.95 5.42 1.55
C GLY A 94 -10.06 6.31 0.67
N ALA A 95 -8.84 5.85 0.44
CA ALA A 95 -7.89 6.60 -0.38
C ALA A 95 -6.91 5.67 -1.09
N VAL A 96 -6.43 6.12 -2.25
CA VAL A 96 -5.35 5.47 -2.98
C VAL A 96 -4.13 6.38 -2.92
N ILE A 97 -3.00 5.80 -2.57
CA ILE A 97 -1.72 6.51 -2.53
C ILE A 97 -0.81 5.86 -3.56
N ILE A 98 -0.34 6.61 -4.53
CA ILE A 98 0.41 6.07 -5.65
C ILE A 98 1.80 6.69 -5.72
N ASN A 99 2.82 5.84 -5.82
CA ASN A 99 4.18 6.28 -6.04
C ASN A 99 4.31 6.69 -7.51
N SER A 100 4.21 7.98 -7.78
CA SER A 100 4.22 8.49 -9.15
C SER A 100 4.57 9.97 -9.18
N GLU A 101 5.21 10.39 -10.26
CA GLU A 101 5.46 11.80 -10.53
C GLU A 101 4.31 12.41 -11.32
N ARG A 102 3.39 11.60 -11.81
CA ARG A 102 2.22 12.10 -12.55
C ARG A 102 1.22 12.75 -11.60
N SER A 103 0.40 13.64 -12.15
CA SER A 103 -0.63 14.29 -11.34
C SER A 103 -1.72 13.30 -10.97
N LYS A 104 -2.43 13.59 -9.87
CA LYS A 104 -3.55 12.75 -9.47
C LYS A 104 -4.66 12.75 -10.52
N GLU A 105 -4.79 13.82 -11.29
CA GLU A 105 -5.79 13.90 -12.35
C GLU A 105 -5.48 12.90 -13.47
N GLU A 106 -4.22 12.78 -13.86
CA GLU A 106 -3.81 11.78 -14.85
C GLU A 106 -4.00 10.36 -14.34
N LEU A 107 -3.64 10.13 -13.08
CA LEU A 107 -3.73 8.79 -12.50
C LEU A 107 -5.16 8.34 -12.30
N ARG A 108 -6.06 9.28 -12.03
CA ARG A 108 -7.47 8.95 -11.80
C ARG A 108 -8.09 8.25 -13.01
N GLU A 109 -7.63 8.56 -14.20
CA GLU A 109 -8.12 7.91 -15.41
C GLU A 109 -7.85 6.40 -15.44
N HIS A 110 -6.86 5.95 -14.66
CA HIS A 110 -6.48 4.55 -14.58
C HIS A 110 -7.07 3.83 -13.37
N LEU A 111 -7.98 4.47 -12.64
CA LEU A 111 -8.52 3.92 -11.40
C LEU A 111 -9.93 3.37 -11.54
N HIS A 112 -10.32 3.01 -12.75
CA HIS A 112 -11.58 2.27 -13.01
C HIS A 112 -12.83 2.96 -12.43
N GLY A 113 -12.87 4.28 -12.51
CA GLY A 113 -14.04 5.05 -12.04
C GLY A 113 -14.06 5.32 -10.54
N TYR A 114 -12.98 5.05 -9.84
CA TYR A 114 -12.90 5.34 -8.41
C TYR A 114 -13.03 6.85 -8.18
N GLU A 115 -13.96 7.26 -7.32
CA GLU A 115 -14.25 8.66 -7.04
C GLU A 115 -13.70 9.16 -5.71
N GLY A 116 -13.06 8.29 -4.94
CA GLY A 116 -12.51 8.68 -3.64
C GLY A 116 -11.22 9.49 -3.75
N ALA A 117 -10.55 9.65 -2.63
CA ALA A 117 -9.32 10.42 -2.56
C ALA A 117 -8.16 9.73 -3.26
N VAL A 118 -7.35 10.50 -3.97
CA VAL A 118 -6.15 10.02 -4.63
C VAL A 118 -4.99 10.92 -4.22
N TYR A 119 -3.92 10.32 -3.74
CA TYR A 119 -2.70 11.02 -3.36
C TYR A 119 -1.53 10.48 -4.14
N THR A 120 -0.59 11.33 -4.47
CA THR A 120 0.64 10.92 -5.14
C THR A 120 1.83 11.28 -4.27
N ALA A 121 2.84 10.44 -4.34
CA ALA A 121 4.08 10.67 -3.63
C ALA A 121 5.20 10.02 -4.43
N VAL A 122 6.37 10.62 -4.40
CA VAL A 122 7.54 10.02 -5.04
C VAL A 122 8.27 9.21 -3.98
N SER A 123 8.60 7.96 -4.33
CA SER A 123 9.31 7.09 -3.41
C SER A 123 10.64 7.70 -3.01
N TYR A 124 10.91 7.66 -1.72
CA TYR A 124 12.19 8.12 -1.20
C TYR A 124 13.36 7.32 -1.77
N THR A 125 13.11 6.05 -2.04
CA THR A 125 14.11 5.18 -2.67
C THR A 125 14.50 5.70 -4.04
N HIS A 126 13.55 6.19 -4.81
CA HIS A 126 13.79 6.77 -6.12
C HIS A 126 14.68 8.02 -5.99
N LEU A 127 14.38 8.87 -5.04
CA LEU A 127 15.16 10.08 -4.81
C LEU A 127 16.59 9.77 -4.35
N ARG A 128 16.74 8.73 -3.54
CA ARG A 128 18.06 8.35 -3.04
C ARG A 128 19.03 7.95 -4.14
N ALA A 129 18.53 7.47 -5.26
CA ALA A 129 19.40 7.15 -6.39
C ALA A 129 20.15 8.37 -6.90
N HIS A 130 19.60 9.56 -6.69
CA HIS A 130 20.18 10.82 -7.15
C HIS A 130 20.86 11.61 -6.02
N GLU A 131 20.54 11.31 -4.79
CA GLU A 131 20.92 12.13 -3.65
C GLU A 131 21.73 11.37 -2.61
N THR A 132 22.25 10.23 -2.96
CA THR A 132 22.99 9.38 -2.03
C THR A 132 24.06 10.14 -1.28
N ASP A 133 24.80 11.00 -1.97
CA ASP A 133 25.89 11.75 -1.38
C ASP A 133 25.44 12.80 -0.37
N GLN A 134 24.18 13.20 -0.44
CA GLN A 134 23.65 14.22 0.46
C GLN A 134 23.25 13.65 1.81
N TYR A 135 23.02 12.38 1.90
CA TYR A 135 22.58 11.73 3.13
C TYR A 135 23.67 10.95 3.84
N LEU A 136 24.81 10.92 3.23
CA LEU A 136 25.98 10.27 3.80
C LEU A 136 26.99 11.32 4.29
#